data_14cc788779d1e12e2e45a8696dc7e9b4
#
_entry.id   14cc788779d1e12e2e45a8696dc7e9b4
#
_cell.length_a   1.000
_cell.length_b   1.000
_cell.length_c   1.000
_cell.angle_alpha   90.00
_cell.angle_beta   90.00
_cell.angle_gamma   90.00
#
_symmetry.space_group_name_H-M   'P 1'
#
loop_
_entity.id
_entity.type
_entity.pdbx_description
1 polymer ?
#
loop_
_entity_poly.entity_id
_entity_poly.type
_entity_poly.pdbx_seq_one_letter_code
_entity_poly.pdbx_strand_id
1 'polypeptide(L)'
;LYNLAHLGVFRLGSLNLETAGRLTSIILSLVSLSLIYLIANKLSGKKTALFASFFFALLPFNIFYSRVILPEPLMTTLFLSSFFLLLNSRIFLSAVFLAGALLVKPYAIFFTLPYLLIFWKKWRSKKINLVQILIYGAVALTPFILWRFWIANFPEGIPASGWLFNQNGIRFRPAWFRWLFAERLGKLILGYWASIFLVLGVLKKPLKNLSWSYSLFGLGIVAYFSVLASGNITHDYYQSIIIPFICLILGRGVDALTSLPNKTFSRPLLWGSALVVVAFSLAFSWYEIKGLYQINNPSIVKAGQAVDNLLPKDARVIAPYMGDTAFLYQTNRYGWPLLTYDLDKLIDLGATHYVSVNYDDQTNIILNDPNFSVLQQEKEFVIIKLQK
;
A
#
# COMPACT_ATOMS: atom_id res chain seq x y z
N LEU A 1 7.61 -3.27 -12.97
CA LEU A 1 6.36 -3.97 -13.29
C LEU A 1 5.15 -3.04 -13.14
N TYR A 2 4.98 -2.33 -12.01
CA TYR A 2 3.85 -1.41 -11.84
C TYR A 2 3.82 -0.31 -12.91
N ASN A 3 4.94 0.34 -13.17
CA ASN A 3 5.04 1.37 -14.21
C ASN A 3 4.72 0.82 -15.62
N LEU A 4 5.05 -0.45 -15.90
CA LEU A 4 4.68 -1.10 -17.16
C LEU A 4 3.19 -1.35 -17.27
N ALA A 5 2.53 -1.78 -16.18
CA ALA A 5 1.08 -1.94 -16.14
C ALA A 5 0.37 -0.59 -16.32
N HIS A 6 0.84 0.45 -15.64
CA HIS A 6 0.34 1.82 -15.78
C HIS A 6 0.50 2.34 -17.22
N LEU A 7 1.68 2.17 -17.81
CA LEU A 7 1.95 2.56 -19.21
C LEU A 7 1.06 1.81 -20.19
N GLY A 8 0.77 0.53 -19.92
CA GLY A 8 -0.17 -0.27 -20.71
C GLY A 8 -1.57 0.36 -20.74
N VAL A 9 -2.12 0.71 -19.57
CA VAL A 9 -3.43 1.37 -19.48
C VAL A 9 -3.41 2.75 -20.12
N PHE A 10 -2.33 3.53 -19.94
CA PHE A 10 -2.16 4.84 -20.57
C PHE A 10 -2.19 4.76 -22.10
N ARG A 11 -1.54 3.75 -22.71
CA ARG A 11 -1.49 3.57 -24.16
C ARG A 11 -2.80 3.07 -24.79
N LEU A 12 -3.67 2.44 -24.00
CA LEU A 12 -4.95 1.91 -24.48
C LEU A 12 -6.05 2.97 -24.66
N GLY A 13 -5.83 4.19 -24.17
CA GLY A 13 -6.80 5.28 -24.25
C GLY A 13 -6.15 6.66 -24.32
N SER A 14 -6.88 7.66 -24.77
CA SER A 14 -6.49 9.07 -24.71
C SER A 14 -6.58 9.67 -23.30
N LEU A 15 -6.24 8.87 -22.26
CA LEU A 15 -6.32 9.24 -20.86
C LEU A 15 -5.10 10.06 -20.46
N ASN A 16 -5.26 10.99 -19.52
CA ASN A 16 -4.11 11.59 -18.87
C ASN A 16 -3.42 10.57 -17.94
N LEU A 17 -2.17 10.85 -17.60
CA LEU A 17 -1.31 9.93 -16.84
C LEU A 17 -1.89 9.60 -15.46
N GLU A 18 -2.51 10.58 -14.79
CA GLU A 18 -3.13 10.39 -13.48
C GLU A 18 -4.35 9.47 -13.56
N THR A 19 -5.25 9.71 -14.50
CA THR A 19 -6.43 8.87 -14.71
C THR A 19 -6.04 7.44 -15.04
N ALA A 20 -5.04 7.24 -15.91
CA ALA A 20 -4.53 5.92 -16.25
C ALA A 20 -3.94 5.19 -15.02
N GLY A 21 -3.19 5.89 -14.18
CA GLY A 21 -2.62 5.32 -12.96
C GLY A 21 -3.69 4.94 -11.95
N ARG A 22 -4.68 5.81 -11.71
CA ARG A 22 -5.81 5.52 -10.82
C ARG A 22 -6.64 4.35 -11.34
N LEU A 23 -6.94 4.32 -12.63
CA LEU A 23 -7.69 3.23 -13.25
C LEU A 23 -6.95 1.89 -13.14
N THR A 24 -5.63 1.88 -13.33
CA THR A 24 -4.79 0.69 -13.11
C THR A 24 -4.97 0.16 -11.69
N SER A 25 -4.88 1.00 -10.67
CA SER A 25 -5.05 0.60 -9.26
C SER A 25 -6.47 0.08 -8.98
N ILE A 26 -7.50 0.72 -9.54
CA ILE A 26 -8.91 0.30 -9.41
C ILE A 26 -9.13 -1.08 -10.03
N ILE A 27 -8.68 -1.31 -11.27
CA ILE A 27 -8.83 -2.61 -11.95
C ILE A 27 -8.16 -3.72 -11.13
N LEU A 28 -6.93 -3.49 -10.67
CA LEU A 28 -6.20 -4.45 -9.85
C LEU A 28 -6.94 -4.74 -8.52
N SER A 29 -7.53 -3.74 -7.90
CA SER A 29 -8.32 -3.91 -6.68
C SER A 29 -9.61 -4.70 -6.94
N LEU A 30 -10.28 -4.52 -8.06
CA LEU A 30 -11.46 -5.32 -8.45
C LEU A 30 -11.09 -6.79 -8.70
N VAL A 31 -9.94 -7.05 -9.33
CA VAL A 31 -9.42 -8.42 -9.47
C VAL A 31 -9.11 -9.02 -8.10
N SER A 32 -8.48 -8.24 -7.20
CA SER A 32 -8.20 -8.67 -5.82
C SER A 32 -9.48 -8.99 -5.04
N LEU A 33 -10.54 -8.19 -5.19
CA LEU A 33 -11.86 -8.45 -4.60
C LEU A 33 -12.40 -9.84 -5.00
N SER A 34 -12.34 -10.15 -6.29
CA SER A 34 -12.76 -11.45 -6.82
C SER A 34 -11.90 -12.60 -6.28
N LEU A 35 -10.60 -12.41 -6.19
CA LEU A 35 -9.66 -13.40 -5.63
C LEU A 35 -9.90 -13.64 -4.14
N ILE A 36 -10.19 -12.60 -3.36
CA ILE A 36 -10.53 -12.72 -1.93
C ILE A 36 -11.78 -13.59 -1.76
N TYR A 37 -12.82 -13.36 -2.59
CA TYR A 37 -14.01 -14.20 -2.58
C TYR A 37 -13.67 -15.68 -2.85
N LEU A 38 -12.94 -15.95 -3.93
CA LEU A 38 -12.57 -17.30 -4.34
C LEU A 38 -11.72 -18.02 -3.30
N ILE A 39 -10.73 -17.31 -2.72
CA ILE A 39 -9.85 -17.84 -1.67
C ILE A 39 -10.67 -18.16 -0.40
N ALA A 40 -11.43 -17.20 0.10
CA ALA A 40 -12.23 -17.38 1.31
C ALA A 40 -13.28 -18.49 1.16
N ASN A 41 -13.92 -18.58 -0.01
CA ASN A 41 -14.88 -19.65 -0.32
C ASN A 41 -14.21 -21.02 -0.26
N LYS A 42 -13.01 -21.15 -0.79
CA LYS A 42 -12.25 -22.40 -0.78
C LYS A 42 -11.76 -22.76 0.62
N LEU A 43 -11.37 -21.78 1.43
CA LEU A 43 -10.86 -22.00 2.78
C LEU A 43 -11.97 -22.29 3.80
N SER A 44 -13.11 -21.61 3.73
CA SER A 44 -14.14 -21.60 4.80
C SER A 44 -15.59 -21.60 4.30
N GLY A 45 -15.82 -21.46 2.99
CA GLY A 45 -17.15 -21.49 2.38
C GLY A 45 -17.75 -20.11 2.08
N LYS A 46 -18.92 -20.14 1.43
CA LYS A 46 -19.57 -18.98 0.82
C LYS A 46 -19.84 -17.82 1.77
N LYS A 47 -20.27 -18.13 3.00
CA LYS A 47 -20.59 -17.10 4.01
C LYS A 47 -19.37 -16.26 4.37
N THR A 48 -18.26 -16.92 4.71
CA THR A 48 -16.98 -16.23 4.97
C THR A 48 -16.52 -15.43 3.76
N ALA A 49 -16.68 -15.98 2.55
CA ALA A 49 -16.29 -15.32 1.31
C ALA A 49 -17.05 -14.01 1.07
N LEU A 50 -18.38 -14.03 1.24
CA LEU A 50 -19.22 -12.85 1.08
C LEU A 50 -18.80 -11.73 2.04
N PHE A 51 -18.57 -12.04 3.31
CA PHE A 51 -18.16 -11.01 4.29
C PHE A 51 -16.73 -10.54 4.09
N ALA A 52 -15.80 -11.42 3.71
CA ALA A 52 -14.43 -11.00 3.37
C ALA A 52 -14.41 -10.02 2.20
N SER A 53 -15.16 -10.33 1.14
CA SER A 53 -15.31 -9.46 -0.03
C SER A 53 -16.05 -8.16 0.31
N PHE A 54 -17.08 -8.22 1.15
CA PHE A 54 -17.81 -7.06 1.63
C PHE A 54 -16.89 -6.09 2.35
N PHE A 55 -16.06 -6.56 3.30
CA PHE A 55 -15.11 -5.69 3.99
C PHE A 55 -14.06 -5.13 3.01
N PHE A 56 -13.54 -5.93 2.11
CA PHE A 56 -12.57 -5.43 1.13
C PHE A 56 -13.17 -4.35 0.22
N ALA A 57 -14.44 -4.49 -0.18
CA ALA A 57 -15.12 -3.51 -1.01
C ALA A 57 -15.49 -2.22 -0.27
N LEU A 58 -15.84 -2.30 1.03
CA LEU A 58 -16.48 -1.19 1.74
C LEU A 58 -15.66 -0.57 2.87
N LEU A 59 -14.54 -1.16 3.29
CA LEU A 59 -13.68 -0.50 4.27
C LEU A 59 -13.19 0.85 3.71
N PRO A 60 -13.48 1.99 4.37
CA PRO A 60 -13.13 3.33 3.87
C PRO A 60 -11.66 3.48 3.55
N PHE A 61 -10.77 2.90 4.38
CA PHE A 61 -9.33 2.85 4.13
C PHE A 61 -9.02 2.20 2.78
N ASN A 62 -9.63 1.04 2.49
CA ASN A 62 -9.38 0.34 1.23
C ASN A 62 -9.97 1.08 0.03
N ILE A 63 -11.15 1.68 0.16
CA ILE A 63 -11.76 2.51 -0.90
C ILE A 63 -10.81 3.65 -1.28
N PHE A 64 -10.20 4.31 -0.30
CA PHE A 64 -9.23 5.38 -0.56
C PHE A 64 -8.00 4.84 -1.29
N TYR A 65 -7.31 3.84 -0.72
CA TYR A 65 -6.04 3.34 -1.27
C TYR A 65 -6.18 2.51 -2.53
N SER A 66 -7.35 1.93 -2.82
CA SER A 66 -7.61 1.21 -4.07
C SER A 66 -7.54 2.06 -5.33
N ARG A 67 -7.59 3.39 -5.21
CA ARG A 67 -7.51 4.34 -6.32
C ARG A 67 -6.24 5.21 -6.31
N VAL A 68 -5.39 5.07 -5.30
CA VAL A 68 -4.13 5.79 -5.22
C VAL A 68 -3.12 5.14 -6.16
N ILE A 69 -2.27 5.95 -6.80
CA ILE A 69 -1.23 5.49 -7.72
C ILE A 69 -0.08 4.93 -6.89
N LEU A 70 -0.18 3.65 -6.52
CA LEU A 70 0.77 2.93 -5.68
C LEU A 70 1.02 1.52 -6.25
N PRO A 71 2.18 0.92 -6.01
CA PRO A 71 2.49 -0.43 -6.47
C PRO A 71 1.79 -1.54 -5.66
N GLU A 72 1.24 -1.24 -4.49
CA GLU A 72 0.58 -2.19 -3.58
C GLU A 72 -0.59 -2.94 -4.21
N PRO A 73 -1.50 -2.32 -4.98
CA PRO A 73 -2.58 -3.06 -5.64
C PRO A 73 -2.06 -4.15 -6.58
N LEU A 74 -0.99 -3.88 -7.34
CA LEU A 74 -0.38 -4.89 -8.22
C LEU A 74 0.26 -6.02 -7.43
N MET A 75 1.07 -5.70 -6.41
CA MET A 75 1.67 -6.71 -5.53
C MET A 75 0.61 -7.60 -4.90
N THR A 76 -0.45 -7.00 -4.36
CA THR A 76 -1.57 -7.70 -3.73
C THR A 76 -2.29 -8.63 -4.72
N THR A 77 -2.61 -8.14 -5.92
CA THR A 77 -3.27 -8.93 -6.96
C THR A 77 -2.42 -10.13 -7.38
N LEU A 78 -1.13 -9.91 -7.61
CA LEU A 78 -0.20 -10.98 -7.98
C LEU A 78 -0.05 -12.01 -6.85
N PHE A 79 0.06 -11.55 -5.60
CA PHE A 79 0.15 -12.45 -4.45
C PHE A 79 -1.13 -13.29 -4.27
N LEU A 80 -2.31 -12.66 -4.30
CA LEU A 80 -3.58 -13.37 -4.17
C LEU A 80 -3.80 -14.35 -5.34
N SER A 81 -3.41 -13.97 -6.56
CA SER A 81 -3.43 -14.86 -7.73
C SER A 81 -2.53 -16.07 -7.52
N SER A 82 -1.30 -15.85 -7.04
CA SER A 82 -0.38 -16.92 -6.69
C SER A 82 -0.98 -17.88 -5.66
N PHE A 83 -1.52 -17.34 -4.58
CA PHE A 83 -2.11 -18.16 -3.51
C PHE A 83 -3.33 -18.94 -4.00
N PHE A 84 -4.22 -18.33 -4.78
CA PHE A 84 -5.36 -19.02 -5.38
C PHE A 84 -4.95 -20.15 -6.34
N LEU A 85 -3.94 -19.91 -7.18
CA LEU A 85 -3.38 -20.92 -8.08
C LEU A 85 -2.76 -22.09 -7.31
N LEU A 86 -2.04 -21.82 -6.22
CA LEU A 86 -1.48 -22.85 -5.36
C LEU A 86 -2.57 -23.72 -4.70
N LEU A 87 -3.65 -23.08 -4.23
CA LEU A 87 -4.83 -23.78 -3.71
C LEU A 87 -5.49 -24.68 -4.77
N ASN A 88 -5.38 -24.35 -6.05
CA ASN A 88 -5.88 -25.11 -7.18
C ASN A 88 -4.83 -26.03 -7.82
N SER A 89 -3.69 -26.28 -7.15
CA SER A 89 -2.62 -27.16 -7.61
C SER A 89 -1.94 -26.71 -8.92
N ARG A 90 -2.07 -25.45 -9.33
CA ARG A 90 -1.38 -24.86 -10.46
C ARG A 90 -0.02 -24.30 -10.00
N ILE A 91 0.89 -25.21 -9.62
CA ILE A 91 2.11 -24.92 -8.87
C ILE A 91 3.03 -23.97 -9.64
N PHE A 92 3.31 -24.23 -10.92
CA PHE A 92 4.20 -23.42 -11.74
C PHE A 92 3.68 -21.98 -11.91
N LEU A 93 2.43 -21.83 -12.31
CA LEU A 93 1.82 -20.49 -12.45
C LEU A 93 1.80 -19.75 -11.11
N SER A 94 1.54 -20.45 -10.01
CA SER A 94 1.63 -19.86 -8.66
C SER A 94 3.03 -19.30 -8.40
N ALA A 95 4.11 -20.01 -8.75
CA ALA A 95 5.48 -19.54 -8.58
C ALA A 95 5.77 -18.28 -9.41
N VAL A 96 5.31 -18.24 -10.67
CA VAL A 96 5.47 -17.06 -11.56
C VAL A 96 4.76 -15.83 -11.00
N PHE A 97 3.52 -15.98 -10.51
CA PHE A 97 2.79 -14.87 -9.91
C PHE A 97 3.41 -14.41 -8.58
N LEU A 98 3.97 -15.33 -7.79
CA LEU A 98 4.72 -14.98 -6.58
C LEU A 98 6.01 -14.22 -6.91
N ALA A 99 6.74 -14.64 -7.94
CA ALA A 99 7.91 -13.93 -8.45
C ALA A 99 7.55 -12.47 -8.83
N GLY A 100 6.44 -12.29 -9.54
CA GLY A 100 5.92 -10.97 -9.88
C GLY A 100 5.59 -10.13 -8.64
N ALA A 101 4.94 -10.70 -7.63
CA ALA A 101 4.63 -10.00 -6.38
C ALA A 101 5.91 -9.56 -5.64
N LEU A 102 6.92 -10.43 -5.55
CA LEU A 102 8.21 -10.14 -4.91
C LEU A 102 9.01 -9.07 -5.69
N LEU A 103 8.95 -9.08 -7.01
CA LEU A 103 9.58 -8.05 -7.86
C LEU A 103 8.91 -6.68 -7.72
N VAL A 104 7.60 -6.63 -7.45
CA VAL A 104 6.91 -5.36 -7.18
C VAL A 104 7.27 -4.85 -5.79
N LYS A 105 7.11 -5.69 -4.76
CA LYS A 105 7.51 -5.39 -3.38
C LYS A 105 7.92 -6.67 -2.64
N PRO A 106 9.15 -6.76 -2.15
CA PRO A 106 9.65 -7.95 -1.45
C PRO A 106 8.87 -8.27 -0.16
N TYR A 107 8.11 -7.33 0.36
CA TYR A 107 7.28 -7.50 1.56
C TYR A 107 6.21 -8.60 1.40
N ALA A 108 5.87 -8.99 0.18
CA ALA A 108 5.00 -10.13 -0.09
C ALA A 108 5.49 -11.43 0.58
N ILE A 109 6.79 -11.55 0.88
CA ILE A 109 7.38 -12.73 1.54
C ILE A 109 6.76 -13.01 2.91
N PHE A 110 6.37 -11.99 3.69
CA PHE A 110 5.79 -12.17 5.02
C PHE A 110 4.46 -12.93 4.99
N PHE A 111 3.74 -12.90 3.88
CA PHE A 111 2.44 -13.55 3.73
C PHE A 111 2.52 -14.95 3.12
N THR A 112 3.74 -15.46 2.86
CA THR A 112 3.94 -16.82 2.28
C THR A 112 3.85 -17.94 3.31
N LEU A 113 3.71 -17.68 4.60
CA LEU A 113 3.59 -18.73 5.63
C LEU A 113 2.50 -19.77 5.33
N PRO A 114 1.30 -19.43 4.79
CA PRO A 114 0.31 -20.42 4.38
C PRO A 114 0.76 -21.35 3.27
N TYR A 115 1.73 -20.93 2.44
CA TYR A 115 2.30 -21.77 1.38
C TYR A 115 3.02 -22.99 1.98
N LEU A 116 3.76 -22.79 3.08
CA LEU A 116 4.43 -23.87 3.80
C LEU A 116 3.44 -24.95 4.25
N LEU A 117 2.26 -24.51 4.77
CA LEU A 117 1.19 -25.43 5.14
C LEU A 117 0.67 -26.23 3.94
N ILE A 118 0.47 -25.57 2.79
CA ILE A 118 -0.04 -26.22 1.58
C ILE A 118 1.00 -27.19 1.02
N PHE A 119 2.25 -26.79 0.93
CA PHE A 119 3.34 -27.65 0.46
C PHE A 119 3.54 -28.84 1.37
N TRP A 120 3.58 -28.64 2.69
CA TRP A 120 3.69 -29.73 3.66
C TRP A 120 2.57 -30.78 3.50
N LYS A 121 1.32 -30.33 3.32
CA LYS A 121 0.18 -31.24 3.10
C LYS A 121 0.27 -31.98 1.78
N LYS A 122 0.59 -31.28 0.68
CA LYS A 122 0.73 -31.91 -0.62
C LYS A 122 1.90 -32.91 -0.65
N TRP A 123 2.99 -32.61 0.04
CA TRP A 123 4.13 -33.50 0.19
C TRP A 123 3.77 -34.75 1.00
N ARG A 124 3.16 -34.59 2.17
CA ARG A 124 2.68 -35.73 2.96
C ARG A 124 1.69 -36.62 2.24
N SER A 125 0.84 -36.03 1.39
CA SER A 125 -0.11 -36.79 0.55
C SER A 125 0.50 -37.30 -0.75
N LYS A 126 1.84 -37.22 -0.93
CA LYS A 126 2.59 -37.64 -2.13
C LYS A 126 2.11 -37.01 -3.44
N LYS A 127 1.44 -35.87 -3.37
CA LYS A 127 0.96 -35.08 -4.54
C LYS A 127 2.05 -34.22 -5.16
N ILE A 128 3.10 -33.96 -4.41
CA ILE A 128 4.32 -33.26 -4.85
C ILE A 128 5.53 -33.88 -4.18
N ASN A 129 6.70 -33.73 -4.81
CA ASN A 129 7.99 -34.15 -4.27
C ASN A 129 8.84 -32.91 -3.87
N LEU A 130 9.99 -33.19 -3.22
CA LEU A 130 10.89 -32.13 -2.76
C LEU A 130 11.46 -31.33 -3.94
N VAL A 131 11.76 -31.96 -5.06
CA VAL A 131 12.30 -31.28 -6.25
C VAL A 131 11.31 -30.21 -6.77
N GLN A 132 10.02 -30.54 -6.80
CA GLN A 132 8.99 -29.58 -7.22
C GLN A 132 8.87 -28.39 -6.25
N ILE A 133 9.11 -28.61 -4.94
CA ILE A 133 9.13 -27.52 -3.94
C ILE A 133 10.37 -26.64 -4.18
N LEU A 134 11.53 -27.22 -4.43
CA LEU A 134 12.77 -26.50 -4.73
C LEU A 134 12.65 -25.69 -6.04
N ILE A 135 12.09 -26.29 -7.10
CA ILE A 135 11.83 -25.61 -8.36
C ILE A 135 10.87 -24.44 -8.13
N TYR A 136 9.81 -24.63 -7.32
CA TYR A 136 8.90 -23.55 -6.97
C TYR A 136 9.65 -22.38 -6.31
N GLY A 137 10.49 -22.67 -5.32
CA GLY A 137 11.32 -21.67 -4.64
C GLY A 137 12.26 -20.95 -5.62
N ALA A 138 12.92 -21.71 -6.48
CA ALA A 138 13.82 -21.15 -7.50
C ALA A 138 13.06 -20.21 -8.46
N VAL A 139 11.95 -20.64 -9.04
CA VAL A 139 11.14 -19.80 -9.95
C VAL A 139 10.62 -18.54 -9.25
N ALA A 140 10.20 -18.65 -7.99
CA ALA A 140 9.65 -17.52 -7.24
C ALA A 140 10.70 -16.49 -6.81
N LEU A 141 11.91 -16.94 -6.42
CA LEU A 141 12.92 -16.08 -5.80
C LEU A 141 14.00 -15.59 -6.78
N THR A 142 14.40 -16.41 -7.77
CA THR A 142 15.49 -16.06 -8.68
C THR A 142 15.30 -14.72 -9.39
N PRO A 143 14.12 -14.37 -9.93
CA PRO A 143 13.95 -13.07 -10.59
C PRO A 143 14.21 -11.88 -9.65
N PHE A 144 13.77 -11.97 -8.39
CA PHE A 144 14.03 -10.95 -7.39
C PHE A 144 15.53 -10.88 -7.02
N ILE A 145 16.18 -12.02 -6.84
CA ILE A 145 17.62 -12.09 -6.52
C ILE A 145 18.43 -11.49 -7.67
N LEU A 146 18.17 -11.88 -8.90
CA LEU A 146 18.86 -11.34 -10.09
C LEU A 146 18.62 -9.83 -10.23
N TRP A 147 17.40 -9.35 -9.97
CA TRP A 147 17.10 -7.91 -9.92
C TRP A 147 17.95 -7.19 -8.87
N ARG A 148 18.12 -7.77 -7.67
CA ARG A 148 18.94 -7.16 -6.60
C ARG A 148 20.41 -7.08 -6.99
N PHE A 149 20.96 -8.11 -7.64
CA PHE A 149 22.33 -8.08 -8.17
C PHE A 149 22.50 -7.04 -9.26
N TRP A 150 21.53 -6.95 -10.18
CA TRP A 150 21.59 -5.97 -11.27
C TRP A 150 21.51 -4.53 -10.77
N ILE A 151 20.55 -4.19 -9.90
CA ILE A 151 20.37 -2.82 -9.40
C ILE A 151 21.53 -2.36 -8.51
N ALA A 152 22.30 -3.28 -7.93
CA ALA A 152 23.48 -2.92 -7.13
C ALA A 152 24.57 -2.22 -7.95
N ASN A 153 24.54 -2.32 -9.29
CA ASN A 153 25.43 -1.56 -10.18
C ASN A 153 25.01 -0.07 -10.30
N PHE A 154 23.84 0.31 -9.77
CA PHE A 154 23.27 1.65 -9.85
C PHE A 154 22.84 2.12 -8.47
N PRO A 155 23.80 2.34 -7.54
CA PRO A 155 23.48 2.65 -6.14
C PRO A 155 22.65 3.92 -5.97
N GLU A 156 22.79 4.89 -6.86
CA GLU A 156 22.02 6.14 -6.90
C GLU A 156 20.52 5.90 -7.21
N GLY A 157 20.19 4.80 -7.86
CA GLY A 157 18.82 4.38 -8.14
C GLY A 157 18.15 3.59 -7.02
N ILE A 158 18.88 3.30 -5.93
CA ILE A 158 18.35 2.53 -4.80
C ILE A 158 17.87 3.50 -3.71
N PRO A 159 16.56 3.61 -3.45
CA PRO A 159 16.07 4.46 -2.37
C PRO A 159 16.64 4.02 -1.01
N ALA A 160 16.97 5.01 -0.17
CA ALA A 160 17.35 4.74 1.21
C ALA A 160 16.23 3.96 1.92
N SER A 161 16.52 2.77 2.40
CA SER A 161 15.53 1.86 2.99
C SER A 161 15.85 1.42 4.42
N GLY A 162 17.04 1.75 4.94
CA GLY A 162 17.46 1.37 6.29
C GLY A 162 16.54 1.89 7.40
N TRP A 163 15.95 3.07 7.22
CA TRP A 163 15.01 3.68 8.15
C TRP A 163 13.72 2.86 8.33
N LEU A 164 13.31 2.06 7.34
CA LEU A 164 12.07 1.27 7.38
C LEU A 164 12.03 0.24 8.51
N PHE A 165 13.18 -0.32 8.90
CA PHE A 165 13.23 -1.50 9.75
C PHE A 165 12.98 -1.20 11.24
N ASN A 166 13.84 -0.44 11.88
CA ASN A 166 13.72 -0.16 13.31
C ASN A 166 14.50 1.11 13.69
N GLN A 167 14.22 2.20 13.01
CA GLN A 167 14.89 3.47 13.27
C GLN A 167 14.67 3.90 14.73
N ASN A 168 15.72 4.35 15.39
CA ASN A 168 15.72 4.78 16.80
C ASN A 168 15.17 3.72 17.78
N GLY A 169 15.21 2.43 17.43
CA GLY A 169 14.74 1.35 18.30
C GLY A 169 13.23 1.37 18.56
N ILE A 170 12.43 1.95 17.67
CA ILE A 170 11.00 2.22 17.87
C ILE A 170 10.20 0.98 18.23
N ARG A 171 10.56 -0.21 17.70
CA ARG A 171 9.90 -1.50 17.97
C ARG A 171 9.81 -1.83 19.46
N PHE A 172 10.78 -1.39 20.25
CA PHE A 172 10.87 -1.67 21.67
C PHE A 172 10.24 -0.57 22.55
N ARG A 173 9.59 0.42 21.94
CA ARG A 173 8.93 1.51 22.65
C ARG A 173 7.43 1.26 22.73
N PRO A 174 6.74 1.58 23.86
CA PRO A 174 5.27 1.46 23.96
C PRO A 174 4.53 2.21 22.86
N ALA A 175 5.08 3.32 22.39
CA ALA A 175 4.53 4.11 21.28
C ALA A 175 4.33 3.30 19.99
N TRP A 176 5.22 2.32 19.71
CA TRP A 176 5.09 1.46 18.52
C TRP A 176 3.79 0.63 18.56
N PHE A 177 3.47 0.03 19.70
CA PHE A 177 2.25 -0.76 19.90
C PHE A 177 1.02 0.12 19.75
N ARG A 178 1.03 1.31 20.37
CA ARG A 178 -0.07 2.27 20.24
C ARG A 178 -0.29 2.66 18.77
N TRP A 179 0.77 3.08 18.07
CA TRP A 179 0.64 3.53 16.69
C TRP A 179 0.14 2.43 15.74
N LEU A 180 0.67 1.21 15.85
CA LEU A 180 0.27 0.13 14.94
C LEU A 180 -1.09 -0.47 15.27
N PHE A 181 -1.31 -0.82 16.53
CA PHE A 181 -2.52 -1.59 16.89
C PHE A 181 -3.70 -0.69 17.24
N ALA A 182 -3.50 0.42 17.93
CA ALA A 182 -4.60 1.32 18.26
C ALA A 182 -4.90 2.30 17.12
N GLU A 183 -3.89 3.02 16.61
CA GLU A 183 -4.12 4.08 15.63
C GLU A 183 -4.27 3.52 14.20
N ARG A 184 -3.31 2.71 13.70
CA ARG A 184 -3.37 2.23 12.31
C ARG A 184 -4.42 1.13 12.14
N LEU A 185 -4.28 0.02 12.86
CA LEU A 185 -5.19 -1.11 12.72
C LEU A 185 -6.56 -0.81 13.33
N GLY A 186 -6.59 -0.43 14.61
CA GLY A 186 -7.83 -0.23 15.35
C GLY A 186 -8.65 0.93 14.82
N LYS A 187 -8.10 2.14 14.85
CA LYS A 187 -8.80 3.38 14.52
C LYS A 187 -9.01 3.53 13.01
N LEU A 188 -7.91 3.58 12.25
CA LEU A 188 -7.92 3.96 10.85
C LEU A 188 -8.60 2.91 9.96
N ILE A 189 -8.28 1.61 10.16
CA ILE A 189 -8.77 0.51 9.30
C ILE A 189 -10.08 -0.05 9.84
N LEU A 190 -10.12 -0.46 11.12
CA LEU A 190 -11.22 -1.22 11.70
C LEU A 190 -12.33 -0.34 12.29
N GLY A 191 -12.14 1.00 12.36
CA GLY A 191 -13.07 1.90 13.06
C GLY A 191 -13.36 1.41 14.48
N TYR A 192 -12.33 0.85 15.13
CA TYR A 192 -12.36 0.15 16.42
C TYR A 192 -13.31 -1.07 16.47
N TRP A 193 -14.53 -0.96 16.00
CA TRP A 193 -15.60 -1.95 16.17
C TRP A 193 -15.32 -3.27 15.45
N ALA A 194 -14.75 -3.25 14.23
CA ALA A 194 -14.42 -4.48 13.52
C ALA A 194 -13.28 -5.28 14.20
N SER A 195 -12.61 -4.73 15.22
CA SER A 195 -11.66 -5.48 16.05
C SER A 195 -12.31 -6.70 16.70
N ILE A 196 -13.62 -6.64 16.99
CA ILE A 196 -14.40 -7.78 17.49
C ILE A 196 -14.35 -8.93 16.47
N PHE A 197 -14.61 -8.64 15.20
CA PHE A 197 -14.55 -9.66 14.15
C PHE A 197 -13.12 -10.15 13.89
N LEU A 198 -12.12 -9.25 14.00
CA LEU A 198 -10.72 -9.66 13.87
C LEU A 198 -10.36 -10.70 14.94
N VAL A 199 -10.67 -10.42 16.20
CA VAL A 199 -10.42 -11.34 17.33
C VAL A 199 -11.19 -12.66 17.14
N LEU A 200 -12.49 -12.59 16.87
CA LEU A 200 -13.30 -13.78 16.64
C LEU A 200 -12.83 -14.61 15.45
N GLY A 201 -12.35 -13.93 14.38
CA GLY A 201 -11.81 -14.58 13.19
C GLY A 201 -10.50 -15.33 13.47
N VAL A 202 -9.62 -14.76 14.29
CA VAL A 202 -8.37 -15.42 14.72
C VAL A 202 -8.69 -16.60 15.64
N LEU A 203 -9.58 -16.41 16.61
CA LEU A 203 -9.91 -17.42 17.62
C LEU A 203 -10.80 -18.55 17.10
N LYS A 204 -11.53 -18.35 16.00
CA LYS A 204 -12.40 -19.39 15.42
C LYS A 204 -11.60 -20.66 15.16
N LYS A 205 -12.03 -21.78 15.75
CA LYS A 205 -11.40 -23.08 15.52
C LYS A 205 -11.43 -23.46 14.04
N PRO A 206 -10.32 -23.89 13.45
CA PRO A 206 -10.28 -24.27 12.04
C PRO A 206 -11.05 -25.58 11.82
N LEU A 207 -12.11 -25.51 11.00
CA LEU A 207 -12.92 -26.68 10.62
C LEU A 207 -12.22 -27.58 9.61
N LYS A 208 -11.44 -26.97 8.71
CA LYS A 208 -10.62 -27.65 7.69
C LYS A 208 -9.16 -27.31 7.95
N ASN A 209 -8.30 -28.25 7.63
CA ASN A 209 -6.86 -28.02 7.78
C ASN A 209 -6.34 -26.79 7.03
N LEU A 210 -6.91 -26.43 5.87
CA LEU A 210 -6.53 -25.22 5.12
C LEU A 210 -6.96 -23.93 5.82
N SER A 211 -7.92 -23.97 6.73
CA SER A 211 -8.37 -22.78 7.50
C SER A 211 -7.30 -22.27 8.48
N TRP A 212 -6.25 -23.03 8.76
CA TRP A 212 -5.06 -22.52 9.44
C TRP A 212 -4.35 -21.38 8.68
N SER A 213 -4.61 -21.26 7.37
CA SER A 213 -4.07 -20.15 6.57
C SER A 213 -4.43 -18.77 7.15
N TYR A 214 -5.59 -18.62 7.80
CA TYR A 214 -5.98 -17.35 8.43
C TYR A 214 -5.03 -16.97 9.59
N SER A 215 -4.70 -17.92 10.44
CA SER A 215 -3.76 -17.69 11.55
C SER A 215 -2.35 -17.44 11.04
N LEU A 216 -1.94 -18.11 9.96
CA LEU A 216 -0.65 -17.90 9.31
C LEU A 216 -0.56 -16.55 8.59
N PHE A 217 -1.65 -16.06 7.99
CA PHE A 217 -1.71 -14.68 7.51
C PHE A 217 -1.63 -13.68 8.66
N GLY A 218 -2.33 -13.92 9.76
CA GLY A 218 -2.21 -13.10 10.98
C GLY A 218 -0.77 -13.03 11.50
N LEU A 219 -0.09 -14.17 11.56
CA LEU A 219 1.34 -14.23 11.94
C LEU A 219 2.21 -13.46 10.92
N GLY A 220 1.92 -13.56 9.63
CA GLY A 220 2.57 -12.78 8.57
C GLY A 220 2.40 -11.28 8.77
N ILE A 221 1.22 -10.81 9.18
CA ILE A 221 0.98 -9.40 9.52
C ILE A 221 1.85 -8.96 10.70
N VAL A 222 1.91 -9.77 11.76
CA VAL A 222 2.75 -9.47 12.93
C VAL A 222 4.22 -9.43 12.54
N ALA A 223 4.70 -10.38 11.73
CA ALA A 223 6.07 -10.39 11.23
C ALA A 223 6.36 -9.15 10.35
N TYR A 224 5.46 -8.79 9.44
CA TYR A 224 5.56 -7.59 8.62
C TYR A 224 5.67 -6.32 9.45
N PHE A 225 4.81 -6.14 10.43
CA PHE A 225 4.85 -5.01 11.35
C PHE A 225 6.15 -4.98 12.15
N SER A 226 6.59 -6.15 12.64
CA SER A 226 7.79 -6.25 13.47
C SER A 226 9.07 -5.98 12.69
N VAL A 227 9.18 -6.41 11.44
CA VAL A 227 10.38 -6.21 10.61
C VAL A 227 10.41 -4.78 10.07
N LEU A 228 9.31 -4.27 9.53
CA LEU A 228 9.23 -2.92 8.96
C LEU A 228 8.62 -1.93 9.97
N ALA A 229 9.16 -1.93 11.18
CA ALA A 229 8.59 -1.24 12.32
C ALA A 229 8.42 0.27 12.11
N SER A 230 9.46 0.95 11.62
CA SER A 230 9.42 2.40 11.40
C SER A 230 8.57 2.76 10.19
N GLY A 231 8.70 2.03 9.08
CA GLY A 231 7.89 2.29 7.88
C GLY A 231 6.40 2.26 8.15
N ASN A 232 5.95 1.26 8.92
CA ASN A 232 4.54 1.07 9.24
C ASN A 232 3.94 2.14 10.18
N ILE A 233 4.74 2.80 10.99
CA ILE A 233 4.25 3.91 11.84
C ILE A 233 4.34 5.26 11.12
N THR A 234 5.32 5.44 10.23
CA THR A 234 5.55 6.72 9.55
C THR A 234 4.51 6.97 8.47
N HIS A 235 4.18 5.97 7.67
CA HIS A 235 3.26 6.10 6.55
C HIS A 235 2.12 5.09 6.63
N ASP A 236 0.89 5.57 6.55
CA ASP A 236 -0.33 4.76 6.62
C ASP A 236 -0.58 3.91 5.37
N TYR A 237 -0.09 4.31 4.18
CA TYR A 237 -0.23 3.49 2.96
C TYR A 237 0.47 2.12 3.04
N TYR A 238 1.46 1.94 3.93
CA TYR A 238 2.07 0.63 4.16
C TYR A 238 1.06 -0.41 4.64
N GLN A 239 -0.01 0.01 5.33
CA GLN A 239 -1.06 -0.90 5.78
C GLN A 239 -1.95 -1.39 4.64
N SER A 240 -1.94 -0.80 3.45
CA SER A 240 -2.72 -1.28 2.30
C SER A 240 -2.36 -2.74 1.92
N ILE A 241 -1.10 -3.14 2.18
CA ILE A 241 -0.60 -4.50 1.93
C ILE A 241 -1.34 -5.56 2.78
N ILE A 242 -1.70 -5.23 4.02
CA ILE A 242 -2.33 -6.19 4.94
C ILE A 242 -3.84 -6.29 4.77
N ILE A 243 -4.48 -5.34 4.12
CA ILE A 243 -5.94 -5.24 4.01
C ILE A 243 -6.60 -6.53 3.51
N PRO A 244 -6.12 -7.20 2.44
CA PRO A 244 -6.72 -8.44 1.97
C PRO A 244 -6.77 -9.53 3.04
N PHE A 245 -5.69 -9.66 3.80
CA PHE A 245 -5.56 -10.67 4.85
C PHE A 245 -6.43 -10.34 6.06
N ILE A 246 -6.51 -9.05 6.43
CA ILE A 246 -7.44 -8.55 7.45
C ILE A 246 -8.88 -8.87 7.02
N CYS A 247 -9.27 -8.55 5.79
CA CYS A 247 -10.63 -8.81 5.29
C CYS A 247 -10.99 -10.30 5.30
N LEU A 248 -10.04 -11.18 4.95
CA LEU A 248 -10.21 -12.63 5.08
C LEU A 248 -10.53 -13.03 6.53
N ILE A 249 -9.79 -12.48 7.51
CA ILE A 249 -9.99 -12.76 8.95
C ILE A 249 -11.32 -12.15 9.43
N LEU A 250 -11.67 -10.92 9.02
CA LEU A 250 -12.95 -10.29 9.37
C LEU A 250 -14.14 -11.11 8.88
N GLY A 251 -14.12 -11.57 7.62
CA GLY A 251 -15.16 -12.43 7.09
C GLY A 251 -15.35 -13.71 7.90
N ARG A 252 -14.24 -14.31 8.35
CA ARG A 252 -14.26 -15.45 9.25
C ARG A 252 -14.81 -15.10 10.62
N GLY A 253 -14.57 -13.88 11.12
CA GLY A 253 -15.08 -13.38 12.41
C GLY A 253 -16.59 -13.19 12.40
N VAL A 254 -17.14 -12.59 11.34
CA VAL A 254 -18.61 -12.49 11.16
C VAL A 254 -19.23 -13.88 11.11
N ASP A 255 -18.61 -14.80 10.37
CA ASP A 255 -19.08 -16.18 10.33
C ASP A 255 -18.96 -16.87 11.71
N ALA A 256 -17.93 -16.55 12.52
CA ALA A 256 -17.82 -17.05 13.88
C ALA A 256 -18.98 -16.58 14.76
N LEU A 257 -19.22 -15.25 14.81
CA LEU A 257 -20.29 -14.65 15.60
C LEU A 257 -21.67 -15.21 15.22
N THR A 258 -21.99 -15.14 13.92
CA THR A 258 -23.33 -15.48 13.40
C THR A 258 -23.58 -16.99 13.31
N SER A 259 -22.60 -17.83 13.66
CA SER A 259 -22.71 -19.29 13.74
C SER A 259 -22.70 -19.82 15.18
N LEU A 260 -22.79 -18.96 16.18
CA LEU A 260 -22.92 -19.38 17.58
C LEU A 260 -24.21 -20.18 17.80
N PRO A 261 -24.22 -21.13 18.75
CA PRO A 261 -25.39 -21.99 19.00
C PRO A 261 -26.63 -21.20 19.42
N ASN A 262 -27.80 -21.52 18.86
CA ASN A 262 -29.08 -20.88 19.18
C ASN A 262 -29.51 -21.07 20.65
N LYS A 263 -28.96 -22.07 21.34
CA LYS A 263 -29.23 -22.30 22.78
C LYS A 263 -28.67 -21.17 23.66
N THR A 264 -27.61 -20.46 23.17
CA THR A 264 -26.97 -19.38 23.92
C THR A 264 -27.49 -18.01 23.49
N PHE A 265 -27.68 -17.81 22.20
CA PHE A 265 -28.11 -16.51 21.62
C PHE A 265 -29.11 -16.72 20.50
N SER A 266 -30.14 -15.88 20.43
CA SER A 266 -31.10 -15.91 19.32
C SER A 266 -30.46 -15.45 18.01
N ARG A 267 -30.90 -16.02 16.88
CA ARG A 267 -30.41 -15.65 15.55
C ARG A 267 -30.55 -14.16 15.22
N PRO A 268 -31.71 -13.51 15.50
CA PRO A 268 -31.86 -12.08 15.25
C PRO A 268 -30.87 -11.25 16.05
N LEU A 269 -30.57 -11.62 17.31
CA LEU A 269 -29.61 -10.91 18.15
C LEU A 269 -28.21 -10.99 17.55
N LEU A 270 -27.75 -12.18 17.11
CA LEU A 270 -26.43 -12.36 16.51
C LEU A 270 -26.26 -11.57 15.21
N TRP A 271 -27.28 -11.56 14.34
CA TRP A 271 -27.24 -10.78 13.12
C TRP A 271 -27.38 -9.28 13.37
N GLY A 272 -28.24 -8.89 14.30
CA GLY A 272 -28.37 -7.48 14.71
C GLY A 272 -27.05 -6.94 15.29
N SER A 273 -26.40 -7.70 16.17
CA SER A 273 -25.07 -7.34 16.71
C SER A 273 -24.02 -7.24 15.60
N ALA A 274 -24.01 -8.18 14.65
CA ALA A 274 -23.08 -8.12 13.52
C ALA A 274 -23.32 -6.86 12.66
N LEU A 275 -24.58 -6.51 12.39
CA LEU A 275 -24.94 -5.31 11.63
C LEU A 275 -24.51 -4.03 12.35
N VAL A 276 -24.75 -3.94 13.65
CA VAL A 276 -24.31 -2.78 14.48
C VAL A 276 -22.80 -2.63 14.42
N VAL A 277 -22.04 -3.70 14.63
CA VAL A 277 -20.58 -3.69 14.58
C VAL A 277 -20.09 -3.24 13.20
N VAL A 278 -20.69 -3.75 12.11
CA VAL A 278 -20.34 -3.32 10.74
C VAL A 278 -20.64 -1.84 10.54
N ALA A 279 -21.84 -1.38 10.89
CA ALA A 279 -22.26 0.02 10.69
C ALA A 279 -21.32 0.98 11.43
N PHE A 280 -21.04 0.73 12.70
CA PHE A 280 -20.13 1.56 13.48
C PHE A 280 -18.68 1.48 12.96
N SER A 281 -18.20 0.29 12.58
CA SER A 281 -16.86 0.14 11.99
C SER A 281 -16.71 1.01 10.75
N LEU A 282 -17.65 0.95 9.80
CA LEU A 282 -17.59 1.74 8.58
C LEU A 282 -17.71 3.24 8.87
N ALA A 283 -18.62 3.64 9.77
CA ALA A 283 -18.82 5.04 10.13
C ALA A 283 -17.58 5.65 10.80
N PHE A 284 -17.00 4.98 11.78
CA PHE A 284 -15.80 5.48 12.47
C PHE A 284 -14.57 5.46 11.57
N SER A 285 -14.35 4.40 10.79
CA SER A 285 -13.26 4.38 9.81
C SER A 285 -13.43 5.50 8.76
N TRP A 286 -14.66 5.75 8.28
CA TRP A 286 -14.93 6.86 7.38
C TRP A 286 -14.60 8.22 8.02
N TYR A 287 -14.98 8.42 9.27
CA TYR A 287 -14.69 9.67 9.99
C TYR A 287 -13.19 10.00 9.99
N GLU A 288 -12.35 9.00 10.14
CA GLU A 288 -10.88 9.13 10.11
C GLU A 288 -10.33 9.34 8.69
N ILE A 289 -10.88 8.62 7.71
CA ILE A 289 -10.37 8.61 6.33
C ILE A 289 -10.81 9.83 5.52
N LYS A 290 -11.97 10.43 5.84
CA LYS A 290 -12.53 11.52 5.03
C LYS A 290 -11.56 12.68 4.79
N GLY A 291 -10.66 12.96 5.73
CA GLY A 291 -9.65 13.99 5.60
C GLY A 291 -8.66 13.74 4.46
N LEU A 292 -8.39 12.48 4.09
CA LEU A 292 -7.50 12.14 2.98
C LEU A 292 -8.07 12.50 1.60
N TYR A 293 -9.37 12.81 1.51
CA TYR A 293 -10.01 13.25 0.29
C TYR A 293 -9.89 14.77 0.05
N GLN A 294 -9.31 15.49 1.00
CA GLN A 294 -9.12 16.94 0.93
C GLN A 294 -7.68 17.26 0.52
N ILE A 295 -7.50 18.36 -0.20
CA ILE A 295 -6.17 18.91 -0.46
C ILE A 295 -5.70 19.60 0.82
N ASN A 296 -4.66 19.06 1.46
CA ASN A 296 -4.16 19.59 2.74
C ASN A 296 -3.49 20.96 2.61
N ASN A 297 -2.95 21.28 1.44
CA ASN A 297 -2.27 22.55 1.17
C ASN A 297 -2.70 23.14 -0.18
N PRO A 298 -3.74 23.99 -0.23
CA PRO A 298 -4.18 24.64 -1.47
C PRO A 298 -3.12 25.51 -2.13
N SER A 299 -2.14 26.01 -1.35
CA SER A 299 -1.07 26.88 -1.87
C SER A 299 -0.22 26.18 -2.93
N ILE A 300 0.02 24.87 -2.81
CA ILE A 300 0.77 24.12 -3.85
C ILE A 300 0.02 24.08 -5.19
N VAL A 301 -1.32 24.09 -5.16
CA VAL A 301 -2.14 24.09 -6.38
C VAL A 301 -2.10 25.47 -7.03
N LYS A 302 -2.25 26.54 -6.22
CA LYS A 302 -2.16 27.92 -6.72
C LYS A 302 -0.78 28.22 -7.30
N ALA A 303 0.28 27.87 -6.58
CA ALA A 303 1.66 28.02 -7.06
C ALA A 303 1.90 27.22 -8.33
N GLY A 304 1.41 25.98 -8.40
CA GLY A 304 1.51 25.13 -9.56
C GLY A 304 0.83 25.73 -10.80
N GLN A 305 -0.37 26.26 -10.65
CA GLN A 305 -1.10 26.97 -11.71
C GLN A 305 -0.36 28.23 -12.16
N ALA A 306 0.20 29.00 -11.22
CA ALA A 306 1.00 30.19 -11.55
C ALA A 306 2.25 29.79 -12.36
N VAL A 307 2.95 28.73 -11.95
CA VAL A 307 4.09 28.16 -12.70
C VAL A 307 3.68 27.73 -14.10
N ASP A 308 2.57 27.01 -14.25
CA ASP A 308 2.13 26.50 -15.55
C ASP A 308 1.75 27.64 -16.52
N ASN A 309 1.26 28.74 -16.01
CA ASN A 309 0.90 29.93 -16.78
C ASN A 309 2.11 30.83 -17.10
N LEU A 310 3.07 30.94 -16.20
CA LEU A 310 4.16 31.91 -16.27
C LEU A 310 5.42 31.36 -16.94
N LEU A 311 5.76 30.08 -16.71
CA LEU A 311 7.02 29.52 -17.13
C LEU A 311 6.92 28.71 -18.44
N PRO A 312 7.98 28.70 -19.26
CA PRO A 312 8.03 27.87 -20.46
C PRO A 312 7.91 26.36 -20.11
N LYS A 313 7.43 25.55 -21.06
CA LYS A 313 7.16 24.12 -20.82
C LYS A 313 8.43 23.28 -20.56
N ASP A 314 9.56 23.73 -21.02
CA ASP A 314 10.89 23.11 -20.83
C ASP A 314 11.60 23.59 -19.57
N ALA A 315 11.02 24.52 -18.80
CA ALA A 315 11.55 24.95 -17.52
C ALA A 315 11.73 23.76 -16.55
N ARG A 316 12.89 23.73 -15.87
CA ARG A 316 13.18 22.76 -14.81
C ARG A 316 13.07 23.43 -13.46
N VAL A 317 12.17 22.93 -12.62
CA VAL A 317 11.75 23.61 -11.41
C VAL A 317 12.26 22.88 -10.17
N ILE A 318 12.81 23.62 -9.20
CA ILE A 318 13.02 23.14 -7.84
C ILE A 318 11.77 23.53 -7.05
N ALA A 319 10.99 22.54 -6.58
CA ALA A 319 9.74 22.75 -5.85
C ALA A 319 9.76 21.93 -4.53
N PRO A 320 10.48 22.39 -3.49
CA PRO A 320 10.64 21.63 -2.26
C PRO A 320 9.34 21.57 -1.46
N TYR A 321 8.99 20.34 -1.05
CA TYR A 321 7.81 20.08 -0.21
C TYR A 321 8.08 18.85 0.68
N MET A 322 9.08 18.96 1.58
CA MET A 322 9.53 17.89 2.49
C MET A 322 9.76 16.53 1.81
N GLY A 323 10.16 16.53 0.51
CA GLY A 323 10.35 15.32 -0.29
C GLY A 323 9.09 14.75 -0.93
N ASP A 324 7.91 15.32 -0.65
CA ASP A 324 6.69 14.95 -1.35
C ASP A 324 6.70 15.55 -2.77
N THR A 325 6.49 14.70 -3.75
CA THR A 325 6.45 15.11 -5.16
C THR A 325 5.15 15.81 -5.56
N ALA A 326 4.17 15.91 -4.67
CA ALA A 326 2.86 16.50 -4.95
C ALA A 326 2.98 17.95 -5.45
N PHE A 327 3.86 18.76 -4.85
CA PHE A 327 4.05 20.13 -5.28
C PHE A 327 4.70 20.22 -6.66
N LEU A 328 5.77 19.49 -6.89
CA LEU A 328 6.40 19.44 -8.22
C LEU A 328 5.41 18.96 -9.30
N TYR A 329 4.57 17.97 -8.97
CA TYR A 329 3.50 17.52 -9.88
C TYR A 329 2.54 18.65 -10.25
N GLN A 330 2.13 19.49 -9.29
CA GLN A 330 1.23 20.62 -9.56
C GLN A 330 1.85 21.67 -10.49
N THR A 331 3.18 21.77 -10.53
CA THR A 331 3.88 22.72 -11.44
C THR A 331 3.81 22.31 -12.90
N ASN A 332 3.41 21.08 -13.22
CA ASN A 332 3.41 20.50 -14.56
C ASN A 332 4.76 20.68 -15.29
N ARG A 333 5.86 20.57 -14.54
CA ARG A 333 7.26 20.72 -15.00
C ARG A 333 8.11 19.57 -14.46
N TYR A 334 9.22 19.31 -15.15
CA TYR A 334 10.26 18.44 -14.62
C TYR A 334 11.14 19.20 -13.63
N GLY A 335 11.75 18.48 -12.67
CA GLY A 335 12.65 19.11 -11.71
C GLY A 335 12.85 18.29 -10.43
N TRP A 336 13.05 18.98 -9.33
CA TRP A 336 13.45 18.41 -8.05
C TRP A 336 12.43 18.74 -6.94
N PRO A 337 11.94 17.73 -6.19
CA PRO A 337 11.03 17.95 -5.06
C PRO A 337 11.77 18.27 -3.75
N LEU A 338 13.08 18.36 -3.80
CA LEU A 338 13.99 18.64 -2.69
C LEU A 338 15.21 19.41 -3.17
N LEU A 339 15.82 20.18 -2.30
CA LEU A 339 17.19 20.65 -2.45
C LEU A 339 18.14 19.54 -1.95
N THR A 340 18.33 18.49 -2.77
CA THR A 340 19.20 17.35 -2.46
C THR A 340 20.69 17.69 -2.58
N TYR A 341 21.01 18.76 -3.29
CA TYR A 341 22.36 19.30 -3.51
C TYR A 341 22.34 20.79 -3.23
N ASP A 342 23.51 21.40 -3.13
CA ASP A 342 23.66 22.85 -3.13
C ASP A 342 22.98 23.44 -4.37
N LEU A 343 22.43 24.63 -4.23
CA LEU A 343 21.65 25.29 -5.28
C LEU A 343 22.44 25.42 -6.58
N ASP A 344 23.73 25.81 -6.49
CA ASP A 344 24.62 25.93 -7.64
C ASP A 344 24.72 24.63 -8.44
N LYS A 345 24.86 23.50 -7.74
CA LYS A 345 24.91 22.19 -8.39
C LYS A 345 23.60 21.85 -9.08
N LEU A 346 22.44 22.23 -8.54
CA LEU A 346 21.16 22.03 -9.20
C LEU A 346 21.01 22.91 -10.43
N ILE A 347 21.52 24.14 -10.38
CA ILE A 347 21.60 25.04 -11.55
C ILE A 347 22.48 24.44 -12.65
N ASP A 348 23.66 23.90 -12.28
CA ASP A 348 24.55 23.19 -13.22
C ASP A 348 23.89 21.95 -13.85
N LEU A 349 22.99 21.28 -13.12
CA LEU A 349 22.17 20.18 -13.62
C LEU A 349 20.97 20.65 -14.46
N GLY A 350 20.81 21.98 -14.62
CA GLY A 350 19.82 22.58 -15.50
C GLY A 350 18.56 23.09 -14.78
N ALA A 351 18.60 23.30 -13.45
CA ALA A 351 17.51 23.98 -12.77
C ALA A 351 17.42 25.44 -13.24
N THR A 352 16.25 25.88 -13.64
CA THR A 352 16.01 27.22 -14.17
C THR A 352 15.19 28.10 -13.23
N HIS A 353 14.39 27.50 -12.38
CA HIS A 353 13.48 28.21 -11.47
C HIS A 353 13.39 27.52 -10.10
N TYR A 354 13.18 28.33 -9.09
CA TYR A 354 12.84 27.91 -7.74
C TYR A 354 11.42 28.37 -7.40
N VAL A 355 10.65 27.44 -6.82
CA VAL A 355 9.27 27.75 -6.40
C VAL A 355 9.05 27.22 -5.00
N SER A 356 8.54 28.05 -4.10
CA SER A 356 8.24 27.64 -2.73
C SER A 356 6.88 28.15 -2.27
N VAL A 357 6.23 27.34 -1.45
CA VAL A 357 5.01 27.71 -0.68
C VAL A 357 5.33 27.96 0.78
N ASN A 358 6.60 27.87 1.17
CA ASN A 358 7.08 28.14 2.52
C ASN A 358 8.16 29.24 2.45
N TYR A 359 8.00 30.25 3.30
CA TYR A 359 9.00 31.32 3.48
C TYR A 359 9.95 30.95 4.64
N ASP A 360 10.59 29.78 4.54
CA ASP A 360 11.63 29.31 5.47
C ASP A 360 12.97 30.03 5.22
N ASP A 361 13.95 29.78 6.09
CA ASP A 361 15.28 30.41 5.99
C ASP A 361 15.94 30.16 4.63
N GLN A 362 15.76 28.96 4.06
CA GLN A 362 16.31 28.58 2.77
C GLN A 362 15.66 29.37 1.62
N THR A 363 14.35 29.49 1.62
CA THR A 363 13.59 30.30 0.65
C THR A 363 13.98 31.78 0.77
N ASN A 364 14.13 32.30 2.00
CA ASN A 364 14.51 33.69 2.25
C ASN A 364 15.95 34.00 1.77
N ILE A 365 16.89 33.07 1.91
CA ILE A 365 18.24 33.21 1.36
C ILE A 365 18.19 33.34 -0.18
N ILE A 366 17.45 32.46 -0.86
CA ILE A 366 17.32 32.47 -2.32
C ILE A 366 16.58 33.73 -2.78
N LEU A 367 15.54 34.17 -2.06
CA LEU A 367 14.75 35.33 -2.37
C LEU A 367 15.56 36.64 -2.32
N ASN A 368 16.53 36.70 -1.41
CA ASN A 368 17.36 37.90 -1.19
C ASN A 368 18.70 37.84 -1.96
N ASP A 369 18.96 36.81 -2.74
CA ASP A 369 20.18 36.72 -3.55
C ASP A 369 20.07 37.64 -4.78
N PRO A 370 20.98 38.62 -4.95
CA PRO A 370 20.95 39.57 -6.05
C PRO A 370 21.17 38.95 -7.44
N ASN A 371 21.69 37.73 -7.49
CA ASN A 371 21.88 37.01 -8.73
C ASN A 371 20.59 36.41 -9.30
N PHE A 372 19.52 36.37 -8.54
CA PHE A 372 18.24 35.76 -8.91
C PHE A 372 17.16 36.84 -9.10
N SER A 373 16.15 36.54 -9.93
CA SER A 373 15.06 37.46 -10.17
C SER A 373 13.72 36.88 -9.71
N VAL A 374 12.99 37.65 -8.90
CA VAL A 374 11.64 37.28 -8.46
C VAL A 374 10.67 37.53 -9.62
N LEU A 375 10.03 36.47 -10.10
CA LEU A 375 9.03 36.58 -11.17
C LEU A 375 7.62 36.85 -10.62
N GLN A 376 7.28 36.19 -9.50
CA GLN A 376 6.03 36.39 -8.80
C GLN A 376 6.22 36.10 -7.32
N GLN A 377 5.67 36.96 -6.46
CA GLN A 377 5.65 36.79 -5.02
C GLN A 377 4.27 37.11 -4.48
N GLU A 378 3.69 36.16 -3.77
CA GLU A 378 2.40 36.29 -3.08
C GLU A 378 2.56 35.85 -1.62
N LYS A 379 1.53 36.07 -0.80
CA LYS A 379 1.53 35.62 0.60
C LYS A 379 1.72 34.11 0.72
N GLU A 380 1.26 33.36 -0.27
CA GLU A 380 1.16 31.89 -0.20
C GLU A 380 2.29 31.19 -0.97
N PHE A 381 3.00 31.87 -1.88
CA PHE A 381 4.09 31.29 -2.67
C PHE A 381 5.01 32.35 -3.30
N VAL A 382 6.17 31.88 -3.74
CA VAL A 382 7.12 32.67 -4.52
C VAL A 382 7.66 31.87 -5.71
N ILE A 383 7.86 32.54 -6.85
CA ILE A 383 8.50 32.00 -8.06
C ILE A 383 9.73 32.85 -8.36
N ILE A 384 10.90 32.21 -8.38
CA ILE A 384 12.18 32.85 -8.58
C ILE A 384 12.86 32.23 -9.81
N LYS A 385 13.35 33.08 -10.71
CA LYS A 385 14.20 32.65 -11.82
C LYS A 385 15.63 32.58 -11.34
N LEU A 386 16.25 31.41 -11.50
CA LEU A 386 17.64 31.16 -11.23
C LEU A 386 18.45 31.53 -12.47
N GLN A 387 19.31 32.51 -12.36
CA GLN A 387 20.23 32.91 -13.44
C GLN A 387 21.67 32.63 -12.96
N LYS A 388 22.49 32.07 -13.82
CA LYS A 388 23.94 32.16 -13.69
C LYS A 388 24.43 33.28 -14.56
#